data_2a765fa6706e4c4256962021d8916a98
#
_entry.id   2a765fa6706e4c4256962021d8916a98
#
_cell.length_a   1.000
_cell.length_b   1.000
_cell.length_c   1.000
_cell.angle_alpha   90.00
_cell.angle_beta   90.00
_cell.angle_gamma   90.00
#
_symmetry.space_group_name_H-M   'P 1'
#
loop_
_entity.id
_entity.type
_entity.pdbx_description
1 polymer ?
#
loop_
_entity_poly.entity_id
_entity_poly.type
_entity_poly.pdbx_seq_one_letter_code
_entity_poly.pdbx_strand_id
1 'polypeptide(L)'
;MKQKSPSTLAKHLALVTGANRGIGFEIAWALASEGCDLVMTGRNEKELARAGQKIEKLGVRVLAQTCDVRNPDSVDYLFVLVRALRRPLDFLINNAGIGHANHPVAELPYPLWRDVIDTNLTGMFLMTQAGLAVMKRGSTIVNNLSISAERVFPGSSAYNASKHGALGFTDSLREDLRPKGIRVIALMPGATDTEIWKTLWPRAPRYKMMSASTVARTVVNALLLPANSTVEKLIVMPTGGAL
;
A
#
# COMPACT_ATOMS: atom_id res chain seq x y z
N MET A 1 -32.69 -13.91 2.43
CA MET A 1 -31.82 -12.73 2.72
C MET A 1 -30.75 -13.18 3.70
N LYS A 2 -29.47 -13.29 3.28
CA LYS A 2 -28.36 -13.54 4.19
C LYS A 2 -28.19 -12.29 5.04
N GLN A 3 -28.41 -12.36 6.35
CA GLN A 3 -28.02 -11.30 7.29
C GLN A 3 -26.53 -11.02 7.07
N LYS A 4 -26.20 -9.80 6.61
CA LYS A 4 -24.82 -9.31 6.59
C LYS A 4 -24.33 -9.36 8.03
N SER A 5 -23.31 -10.15 8.32
CA SER A 5 -22.58 -10.04 9.58
C SER A 5 -22.23 -8.57 9.83
N PRO A 6 -22.29 -8.07 11.06
CA PRO A 6 -21.93 -6.68 11.33
C PRO A 6 -20.55 -6.41 10.77
N SER A 7 -20.40 -5.32 10.02
CA SER A 7 -19.11 -4.94 9.39
C SER A 7 -18.05 -4.75 10.50
N THR A 8 -17.00 -5.55 10.47
CA THR A 8 -16.01 -5.68 11.54
C THR A 8 -15.06 -4.48 11.65
N LEU A 9 -14.94 -3.68 10.58
CA LEU A 9 -14.12 -2.45 10.56
C LEU A 9 -14.96 -1.17 10.53
N ALA A 10 -16.27 -1.25 10.85
CA ALA A 10 -17.09 -0.05 10.99
C ALA A 10 -16.46 0.91 12.00
N LYS A 11 -16.49 2.22 11.69
CA LYS A 11 -15.88 3.31 12.48
C LYS A 11 -14.35 3.39 12.45
N HIS A 12 -13.63 2.48 11.77
CA HIS A 12 -12.19 2.66 11.51
C HIS A 12 -11.94 3.63 10.36
N LEU A 13 -10.77 4.22 10.35
CA LEU A 13 -10.27 5.08 9.26
C LEU A 13 -8.99 4.48 8.70
N ALA A 14 -8.97 4.27 7.39
CA ALA A 14 -7.76 3.85 6.68
C ALA A 14 -7.30 4.93 5.70
N LEU A 15 -5.98 5.11 5.58
CA LEU A 15 -5.36 5.86 4.50
C LEU A 15 -4.63 4.89 3.58
N VAL A 16 -4.96 4.95 2.27
CA VAL A 16 -4.35 4.09 1.25
C VAL A 16 -3.67 4.95 0.19
N THR A 17 -2.35 4.77 0.02
CA THR A 17 -1.60 5.46 -1.02
C THR A 17 -1.62 4.68 -2.34
N GLY A 18 -1.65 5.39 -3.49
CA GLY A 18 -1.79 4.75 -4.80
C GLY A 18 -3.12 4.00 -4.96
N ALA A 19 -4.20 4.56 -4.41
CA ALA A 19 -5.50 3.92 -4.29
C ALA A 19 -6.40 4.05 -5.54
N ASN A 20 -5.92 4.67 -6.62
CA ASN A 20 -6.69 4.88 -7.83
C ASN A 20 -6.87 3.62 -8.70
N ARG A 21 -6.00 2.60 -8.54
CA ARG A 21 -6.02 1.35 -9.31
C ARG A 21 -5.22 0.23 -8.64
N GLY A 22 -5.26 -0.98 -9.23
CA GLY A 22 -4.44 -2.13 -8.84
C GLY A 22 -4.64 -2.55 -7.39
N ILE A 23 -3.56 -2.98 -6.73
CA ILE A 23 -3.60 -3.50 -5.34
C ILE A 23 -4.16 -2.44 -4.39
N GLY A 24 -3.76 -1.17 -4.53
CA GLY A 24 -4.24 -0.10 -3.64
C GLY A 24 -5.75 0.12 -3.73
N PHE A 25 -6.32 0.10 -4.94
CA PHE A 25 -7.76 0.20 -5.13
C PHE A 25 -8.49 -1.00 -4.52
N GLU A 26 -8.00 -2.21 -4.76
CA GLU A 26 -8.62 -3.42 -4.23
C GLU A 26 -8.53 -3.50 -2.69
N ILE A 27 -7.43 -3.03 -2.08
CA ILE A 27 -7.33 -2.91 -0.62
C ILE A 27 -8.36 -1.88 -0.11
N ALA A 28 -8.46 -0.72 -0.75
CA ALA A 28 -9.44 0.30 -0.38
C ALA A 28 -10.87 -0.23 -0.52
N TRP A 29 -11.17 -0.95 -1.60
CA TRP A 29 -12.46 -1.59 -1.81
C TRP A 29 -12.78 -2.63 -0.73
N ALA A 30 -11.81 -3.50 -0.41
CA ALA A 30 -12.00 -4.55 0.59
C ALA A 30 -12.21 -3.96 2.00
N LEU A 31 -11.46 -2.91 2.38
CA LEU A 31 -11.64 -2.19 3.63
C LEU A 31 -13.02 -1.51 3.72
N ALA A 32 -13.45 -0.85 2.64
CA ALA A 32 -14.76 -0.21 2.55
C ALA A 32 -15.89 -1.25 2.63
N SER A 33 -15.71 -2.43 2.05
CA SER A 33 -16.68 -3.53 2.14
C SER A 33 -16.88 -4.03 3.57
N GLU A 34 -15.87 -3.86 4.45
CA GLU A 34 -15.92 -4.11 5.89
C GLU A 34 -16.37 -2.88 6.70
N GLY A 35 -16.82 -1.81 6.03
CA GLY A 35 -17.37 -0.62 6.65
C GLY A 35 -16.35 0.41 7.11
N CYS A 36 -15.08 0.29 6.70
CA CYS A 36 -14.02 1.24 7.02
C CYS A 36 -14.16 2.52 6.19
N ASP A 37 -14.10 3.69 6.82
CA ASP A 37 -13.98 4.97 6.12
C ASP A 37 -12.56 5.14 5.55
N LEU A 38 -12.42 5.87 4.45
CA LEU A 38 -11.17 5.94 3.70
C LEU A 38 -10.67 7.36 3.45
N VAL A 39 -9.36 7.50 3.55
CA VAL A 39 -8.58 8.52 2.86
C VAL A 39 -7.86 7.82 1.71
N MET A 40 -8.14 8.22 0.49
CA MET A 40 -7.53 7.66 -0.71
C MET A 40 -6.63 8.68 -1.36
N THR A 41 -5.40 8.29 -1.73
CA THR A 41 -4.52 9.20 -2.43
C THR A 41 -3.81 8.57 -3.62
N GLY A 42 -3.46 9.42 -4.57
CA GLY A 42 -2.78 9.09 -5.81
C GLY A 42 -2.46 10.37 -6.58
N ARG A 43 -1.66 10.29 -7.64
CA ARG A 43 -1.23 11.48 -8.41
C ARG A 43 -2.24 11.92 -9.47
N ASN A 44 -3.02 11.00 -10.01
CA ASN A 44 -3.99 11.30 -11.07
C ASN A 44 -5.35 11.62 -10.44
N GLU A 45 -5.73 12.90 -10.44
CA GLU A 45 -6.95 13.40 -9.84
C GLU A 45 -8.21 12.74 -10.42
N LYS A 46 -8.30 12.64 -11.75
CA LYS A 46 -9.48 12.10 -12.44
C LYS A 46 -9.68 10.60 -12.13
N GLU A 47 -8.59 9.83 -12.14
CA GLU A 47 -8.67 8.40 -11.80
C GLU A 47 -9.00 8.22 -10.31
N LEU A 48 -8.41 9.03 -9.43
CA LEU A 48 -8.64 8.96 -7.99
C LEU A 48 -10.09 9.32 -7.64
N ALA A 49 -10.63 10.38 -8.22
CA ALA A 49 -12.02 10.78 -8.02
C ALA A 49 -13.01 9.68 -8.48
N ARG A 50 -12.75 9.08 -9.64
CA ARG A 50 -13.57 7.93 -10.14
C ARG A 50 -13.48 6.72 -9.20
N ALA A 51 -12.31 6.44 -8.67
CA ALA A 51 -12.10 5.35 -7.71
C ALA A 51 -12.84 5.64 -6.40
N GLY A 52 -12.74 6.85 -5.85
CA GLY A 52 -13.46 7.29 -4.66
C GLY A 52 -14.98 7.14 -4.81
N GLN A 53 -15.54 7.68 -5.90
CA GLN A 53 -16.99 7.55 -6.20
C GLN A 53 -17.49 6.11 -6.27
N LYS A 54 -16.66 5.18 -6.77
CA LYS A 54 -17.04 3.75 -6.78
C LYS A 54 -17.11 3.20 -5.36
N ILE A 55 -16.17 3.59 -4.49
CA ILE A 55 -16.10 3.10 -3.12
C ILE A 55 -17.19 3.72 -2.24
N GLU A 56 -17.53 4.99 -2.42
CA GLU A 56 -18.65 5.66 -1.71
C GLU A 56 -19.98 4.92 -1.87
N LYS A 57 -20.20 4.23 -3.01
CA LYS A 57 -21.39 3.39 -3.23
C LYS A 57 -21.52 2.21 -2.26
N LEU A 58 -20.46 1.88 -1.54
CA LEU A 58 -20.48 0.88 -0.44
C LEU A 58 -21.03 1.44 0.87
N GLY A 59 -21.32 2.76 0.94
CA GLY A 59 -21.93 3.40 2.10
C GLY A 59 -20.94 3.89 3.15
N VAL A 60 -19.65 4.00 2.82
CA VAL A 60 -18.59 4.56 3.66
C VAL A 60 -18.22 5.97 3.24
N ARG A 61 -17.59 6.74 4.14
CA ARG A 61 -17.06 8.07 3.81
C ARG A 61 -15.70 7.94 3.14
N VAL A 62 -15.48 8.71 2.08
CA VAL A 62 -14.22 8.74 1.34
C VAL A 62 -13.71 10.17 1.22
N LEU A 63 -12.46 10.40 1.63
CA LEU A 63 -11.70 11.59 1.29
C LEU A 63 -10.70 11.21 0.20
N ALA A 64 -10.97 11.61 -1.04
CA ALA A 64 -10.07 11.40 -2.18
C ALA A 64 -9.24 12.65 -2.42
N GLN A 65 -7.95 12.64 -2.04
CA GLN A 65 -7.03 13.78 -2.15
C GLN A 65 -5.79 13.42 -2.94
N THR A 66 -5.47 14.20 -3.97
CA THR A 66 -4.22 14.03 -4.70
C THR A 66 -3.01 14.26 -3.80
N CYS A 67 -2.01 13.40 -3.92
CA CYS A 67 -0.74 13.53 -3.22
C CYS A 67 0.36 12.85 -4.03
N ASP A 68 1.47 13.55 -4.23
CA ASP A 68 2.73 12.93 -4.61
C ASP A 68 3.51 12.58 -3.34
N VAL A 69 3.61 11.30 -3.04
CA VAL A 69 4.29 10.80 -1.84
C VAL A 69 5.77 11.16 -1.77
N ARG A 70 6.39 11.56 -2.90
CA ARG A 70 7.78 12.01 -2.99
C ARG A 70 8.00 13.43 -2.48
N ASN A 71 6.92 14.22 -2.43
CA ASN A 71 6.98 15.64 -2.10
C ASN A 71 6.50 15.87 -0.65
N PRO A 72 7.40 16.32 0.26
CA PRO A 72 7.05 16.57 1.66
C PRO A 72 5.86 17.54 1.82
N ASP A 73 5.81 18.65 1.06
CA ASP A 73 4.73 19.63 1.16
C ASP A 73 3.38 19.02 0.77
N SER A 74 3.38 18.12 -0.25
CA SER A 74 2.17 17.41 -0.68
C SER A 74 1.69 16.44 0.40
N VAL A 75 2.62 15.76 1.09
CA VAL A 75 2.33 14.87 2.22
C VAL A 75 1.81 15.67 3.40
N ASP A 76 2.46 16.77 3.75
CA ASP A 76 2.04 17.65 4.86
C ASP A 76 0.62 18.18 4.65
N TYR A 77 0.31 18.64 3.44
CA TYR A 77 -1.03 19.11 3.09
C TYR A 77 -2.08 18.00 3.24
N LEU A 78 -1.79 16.78 2.76
CA LEU A 78 -2.67 15.63 2.95
C LEU A 78 -2.94 15.41 4.44
N PHE A 79 -1.92 15.44 5.29
CA PHE A 79 -2.09 15.20 6.72
C PHE A 79 -2.73 16.38 7.48
N VAL A 80 -2.73 17.61 6.94
CA VAL A 80 -3.60 18.68 7.41
C VAL A 80 -5.07 18.28 7.26
N LEU A 81 -5.47 17.76 6.10
CA LEU A 81 -6.83 17.29 5.85
C LEU A 81 -7.20 16.07 6.71
N VAL A 82 -6.27 15.11 6.90
CA VAL A 82 -6.48 13.95 7.78
C VAL A 82 -6.74 14.40 9.23
N ARG A 83 -5.96 15.35 9.75
CA ARG A 83 -6.17 15.92 11.10
C ARG A 83 -7.53 16.62 11.23
N ALA A 84 -8.00 17.27 10.17
CA ALA A 84 -9.31 17.93 10.15
C ALA A 84 -10.49 16.96 10.31
N LEU A 85 -10.29 15.67 10.06
CA LEU A 85 -11.30 14.62 10.32
C LEU A 85 -11.54 14.38 11.83
N ARG A 86 -10.68 14.92 12.72
CA ARG A 86 -10.77 14.86 14.18
C ARG A 86 -10.97 13.44 14.74
N ARG A 87 -10.33 12.46 14.12
CA ARG A 87 -10.32 11.05 14.52
C ARG A 87 -8.95 10.42 14.22
N PRO A 88 -8.55 9.40 14.98
CA PRO A 88 -7.27 8.74 14.73
C PRO A 88 -7.30 7.99 13.40
N LEU A 89 -6.11 7.84 12.81
CA LEU A 89 -5.87 6.95 11.70
C LEU A 89 -5.61 5.53 12.26
N ASP A 90 -6.49 4.60 11.94
CA ASP A 90 -6.38 3.23 12.42
C ASP A 90 -5.49 2.38 11.51
N PHE A 91 -5.55 2.61 10.19
CA PHE A 91 -4.74 1.86 9.20
C PHE A 91 -4.04 2.80 8.22
N LEU A 92 -2.72 2.67 8.11
CA LEU A 92 -1.93 3.31 7.06
C LEU A 92 -1.43 2.24 6.09
N ILE A 93 -1.88 2.31 4.83
CA ILE A 93 -1.47 1.39 3.77
C ILE A 93 -0.54 2.12 2.81
N ASN A 94 0.75 1.97 2.99
CA ASN A 94 1.78 2.46 2.09
C ASN A 94 1.86 1.54 0.87
N ASN A 95 1.06 1.85 -0.16
CA ASN A 95 0.98 1.04 -1.36
C ASN A 95 1.51 1.75 -2.61
N ALA A 96 1.63 3.07 -2.61
CA ALA A 96 2.18 3.79 -3.75
C ALA A 96 3.56 3.23 -4.15
N GLY A 97 3.71 2.92 -5.42
CA GLY A 97 4.96 2.36 -5.93
C GLY A 97 4.98 2.31 -7.45
N ILE A 98 6.17 2.35 -8.01
CA ILE A 98 6.43 2.22 -9.45
C ILE A 98 7.50 1.18 -9.70
N GLY A 99 7.48 0.62 -10.90
CA GLY A 99 8.57 -0.17 -11.46
C GLY A 99 9.21 0.54 -12.64
N HIS A 100 10.21 -0.09 -13.23
CA HIS A 100 10.83 0.36 -14.46
C HIS A 100 11.04 -0.82 -15.43
N ALA A 101 11.18 -0.53 -16.71
CA ALA A 101 11.57 -1.54 -17.69
C ALA A 101 12.96 -2.10 -17.33
N ASN A 102 13.22 -3.35 -17.72
CA ASN A 102 14.51 -3.97 -17.46
C ASN A 102 15.64 -3.20 -18.16
N HIS A 103 16.64 -2.81 -17.37
CA HIS A 103 17.87 -2.16 -17.81
C HIS A 103 19.08 -2.81 -17.13
N PRO A 104 20.16 -3.15 -17.85
CA PRO A 104 21.45 -3.39 -17.22
C PRO A 104 21.85 -2.17 -16.36
N VAL A 105 22.54 -2.38 -15.25
CA VAL A 105 22.92 -1.28 -14.35
C VAL A 105 23.70 -0.18 -15.08
N ALA A 106 24.59 -0.55 -16.02
CA ALA A 106 25.37 0.40 -16.80
C ALA A 106 24.51 1.34 -17.69
N GLU A 107 23.29 0.95 -18.01
CA GLU A 107 22.39 1.69 -18.91
C GLU A 107 21.19 2.31 -18.18
N LEU A 108 21.06 2.08 -16.87
CA LEU A 108 19.94 2.60 -16.09
C LEU A 108 20.06 4.12 -15.92
N PRO A 109 19.11 4.93 -16.47
CA PRO A 109 19.17 6.38 -16.31
C PRO A 109 19.03 6.79 -14.84
N TYR A 110 19.90 7.68 -14.37
CA TYR A 110 19.86 8.17 -12.99
C TYR A 110 18.49 8.77 -12.58
N PRO A 111 17.80 9.57 -13.43
CA PRO A 111 16.46 10.05 -13.09
C PRO A 111 15.46 8.91 -12.82
N LEU A 112 15.54 7.81 -13.58
CA LEU A 112 14.67 6.65 -13.38
C LEU A 112 14.98 5.93 -12.07
N TRP A 113 16.28 5.77 -11.74
CA TRP A 113 16.71 5.28 -10.43
C TRP A 113 16.10 6.11 -9.32
N ARG A 114 16.26 7.44 -9.37
CA ARG A 114 15.72 8.36 -8.37
C ARG A 114 14.21 8.26 -8.24
N ASP A 115 13.48 8.28 -9.34
CA ASP A 115 12.02 8.18 -9.33
C ASP A 115 11.53 6.93 -8.60
N VAL A 116 12.21 5.79 -8.82
CA VAL A 116 11.86 4.52 -8.16
C VAL A 116 12.17 4.56 -6.67
N ILE A 117 13.36 5.02 -6.28
CA ILE A 117 13.75 5.13 -4.87
C ILE A 117 12.85 6.13 -4.14
N ASP A 118 12.65 7.31 -4.73
CA ASP A 118 11.86 8.37 -4.11
C ASP A 118 10.39 7.97 -3.94
N THR A 119 9.83 7.22 -4.89
CA THR A 119 8.44 6.75 -4.78
C THR A 119 8.32 5.59 -3.79
N ASN A 120 9.15 4.55 -3.94
CA ASN A 120 8.93 3.27 -3.28
C ASN A 120 9.49 3.24 -1.85
N LEU A 121 10.50 4.06 -1.54
CA LEU A 121 11.18 4.07 -0.25
C LEU A 121 11.04 5.42 0.46
N THR A 122 11.49 6.52 -0.14
CA THR A 122 11.40 7.85 0.48
C THR A 122 9.94 8.24 0.73
N GLY A 123 9.05 8.02 -0.25
CA GLY A 123 7.62 8.29 -0.10
C GLY A 123 6.96 7.46 1.00
N MET A 124 7.35 6.18 1.15
CA MET A 124 6.89 5.33 2.25
C MET A 124 7.33 5.90 3.60
N PHE A 125 8.57 6.35 3.71
CA PHE A 125 9.09 7.01 4.91
C PHE A 125 8.29 8.27 5.25
N LEU A 126 8.12 9.20 4.31
CA LEU A 126 7.39 10.46 4.50
C LEU A 126 5.95 10.23 4.96
N MET A 127 5.23 9.34 4.28
CA MET A 127 3.85 8.97 4.64
C MET A 127 3.77 8.35 6.02
N THR A 128 4.74 7.51 6.38
CA THR A 128 4.80 6.88 7.71
C THR A 128 5.08 7.91 8.79
N GLN A 129 6.08 8.79 8.60
CA GLN A 129 6.45 9.83 9.55
C GLN A 129 5.26 10.76 9.86
N ALA A 130 4.58 11.25 8.82
CA ALA A 130 3.41 12.11 8.97
C ALA A 130 2.21 11.34 9.57
N GLY A 131 2.03 10.07 9.20
CA GLY A 131 0.96 9.20 9.70
C GLY A 131 1.06 8.92 11.19
N LEU A 132 2.25 8.74 11.72
CA LEU A 132 2.47 8.47 13.14
C LEU A 132 1.96 9.58 14.06
N ALA A 133 1.91 10.83 13.59
CA ALA A 133 1.37 11.95 14.36
C ALA A 133 -0.15 11.89 14.59
N VAL A 134 -0.87 11.05 13.84
CA VAL A 134 -2.34 10.88 13.90
C VAL A 134 -2.77 9.44 14.21
N MET A 135 -1.82 8.54 14.43
CA MET A 135 -2.04 7.15 14.82
C MET A 135 -2.00 6.98 16.34
N LYS A 136 -2.58 5.91 16.85
CA LYS A 136 -2.65 5.58 18.28
C LYS A 136 -2.29 4.11 18.53
N ARG A 137 -2.20 3.72 19.79
CA ARG A 137 -2.12 2.29 20.18
C ARG A 137 -3.26 1.49 19.53
N GLY A 138 -2.95 0.35 18.97
CA GLY A 138 -3.88 -0.50 18.22
C GLY A 138 -3.94 -0.21 16.72
N SER A 139 -3.37 0.91 16.24
CA SER A 139 -3.25 1.18 14.81
C SER A 139 -2.30 0.19 14.11
N THR A 140 -2.45 0.07 12.78
CA THR A 140 -1.59 -0.82 11.98
C THR A 140 -1.07 -0.10 10.74
N ILE A 141 0.22 -0.28 10.44
CA ILE A 141 0.87 0.13 9.20
C ILE A 141 1.06 -1.11 8.34
N VAL A 142 0.65 -1.05 7.07
CA VAL A 142 0.93 -2.07 6.07
C VAL A 142 1.80 -1.45 4.98
N ASN A 143 3.02 -1.93 4.85
CA ASN A 143 3.93 -1.53 3.80
C ASN A 143 3.87 -2.53 2.64
N ASN A 144 3.35 -2.10 1.48
CA ASN A 144 3.28 -2.94 0.30
C ASN A 144 4.63 -2.96 -0.42
N LEU A 145 5.37 -4.00 -0.15
CA LEU A 145 6.68 -4.27 -0.74
C LEU A 145 6.56 -5.04 -2.07
N SER A 146 7.12 -6.21 -2.10
CA SER A 146 7.10 -7.21 -3.18
C SER A 146 7.92 -8.40 -2.72
N ILE A 147 7.78 -9.55 -3.37
CA ILE A 147 8.76 -10.63 -3.26
C ILE A 147 10.18 -10.17 -3.67
N SER A 148 10.29 -9.10 -4.46
CA SER A 148 11.54 -8.42 -4.79
C SER A 148 12.26 -7.77 -3.58
N ALA A 149 11.66 -7.79 -2.40
CA ALA A 149 12.32 -7.39 -1.15
C ALA A 149 13.24 -8.48 -0.58
N GLU A 150 13.10 -9.73 -1.01
CA GLU A 150 13.94 -10.86 -0.60
C GLU A 150 14.57 -11.62 -1.79
N ARG A 151 14.06 -11.41 -3.00
CA ARG A 151 14.57 -12.04 -4.23
C ARG A 151 14.94 -10.95 -5.22
N VAL A 152 15.99 -11.20 -6.01
CA VAL A 152 16.42 -10.27 -7.04
C VAL A 152 16.00 -10.75 -8.42
N PHE A 153 15.62 -9.78 -9.27
CA PHE A 153 15.28 -10.03 -10.66
C PHE A 153 16.27 -9.27 -11.55
N PRO A 154 16.92 -9.92 -12.52
CA PRO A 154 17.85 -9.26 -13.42
C PRO A 154 17.23 -8.05 -14.12
N GLY A 155 18.00 -7.00 -14.33
CA GLY A 155 17.54 -5.78 -15.00
C GLY A 155 16.65 -4.86 -14.16
N SER A 156 16.32 -5.22 -12.92
CA SER A 156 15.40 -4.48 -12.03
C SER A 156 16.12 -3.85 -10.84
N SER A 157 17.35 -3.37 -11.02
CA SER A 157 18.22 -2.96 -9.91
C SER A 157 17.62 -1.86 -9.01
N ALA A 158 17.04 -0.79 -9.57
CA ALA A 158 16.40 0.26 -8.78
C ALA A 158 15.18 -0.27 -8.02
N TYR A 159 14.35 -1.09 -8.67
CA TYR A 159 13.19 -1.70 -8.04
C TYR A 159 13.59 -2.64 -6.91
N ASN A 160 14.55 -3.57 -7.17
CA ASN A 160 15.07 -4.47 -6.15
C ASN A 160 15.65 -3.69 -4.97
N ALA A 161 16.50 -2.69 -5.21
CA ALA A 161 17.10 -1.84 -4.17
C ALA A 161 16.01 -1.14 -3.35
N SER A 162 14.99 -0.57 -4.01
CA SER A 162 13.90 0.11 -3.31
C SER A 162 13.09 -0.84 -2.41
N LYS A 163 12.84 -2.07 -2.86
CA LYS A 163 12.04 -3.05 -2.10
C LYS A 163 12.84 -3.71 -0.96
N HIS A 164 14.15 -3.98 -1.14
CA HIS A 164 15.04 -4.40 -0.06
C HIS A 164 15.18 -3.30 0.99
N GLY A 165 15.42 -2.04 0.58
CA GLY A 165 15.46 -0.89 1.49
C GLY A 165 14.14 -0.71 2.26
N ALA A 166 13.00 -0.85 1.58
CA ALA A 166 11.69 -0.77 2.21
C ALA A 166 11.44 -1.92 3.22
N LEU A 167 12.00 -3.11 2.99
CA LEU A 167 11.94 -4.20 3.98
C LEU A 167 12.75 -3.85 5.23
N GLY A 168 14.01 -3.41 5.08
CA GLY A 168 14.84 -2.97 6.19
C GLY A 168 14.20 -1.83 6.98
N PHE A 169 13.60 -0.84 6.29
CA PHE A 169 12.82 0.23 6.92
C PHE A 169 11.62 -0.34 7.69
N THR A 170 10.87 -1.27 7.11
CA THR A 170 9.70 -1.88 7.73
C THR A 170 10.06 -2.67 8.99
N ASP A 171 11.15 -3.42 8.96
CA ASP A 171 11.64 -4.21 10.10
C ASP A 171 12.12 -3.29 11.24
N SER A 172 12.89 -2.23 10.94
CA SER A 172 13.28 -1.21 11.93
C SER A 172 12.07 -0.52 12.54
N LEU A 173 11.13 -0.08 11.70
CA LEU A 173 9.91 0.59 12.13
C LEU A 173 9.06 -0.30 13.06
N ARG A 174 9.03 -1.60 12.83
CA ARG A 174 8.31 -2.56 13.67
C ARG A 174 8.85 -2.56 15.09
N GLU A 175 10.17 -2.58 15.26
CA GLU A 175 10.78 -2.58 16.59
C GLU A 175 10.57 -1.23 17.30
N ASP A 176 10.68 -0.11 16.58
CA ASP A 176 10.45 1.24 17.13
C ASP A 176 9.00 1.43 17.63
N LEU A 177 8.05 0.77 16.96
CA LEU A 177 6.62 0.95 17.24
C LEU A 177 6.01 -0.13 18.12
N ARG A 178 6.69 -1.25 18.35
CA ARG A 178 6.26 -2.33 19.24
C ARG A 178 5.92 -1.83 20.66
N PRO A 179 6.75 -1.01 21.33
CA PRO A 179 6.40 -0.45 22.63
C PRO A 179 5.19 0.48 22.60
N LYS A 180 4.93 1.13 21.47
CA LYS A 180 3.78 2.01 21.26
C LYS A 180 2.49 1.24 20.99
N GLY A 181 2.58 -0.08 20.77
CA GLY A 181 1.45 -0.94 20.44
C GLY A 181 0.85 -0.65 19.06
N ILE A 182 1.66 -0.22 18.11
CA ILE A 182 1.31 -0.05 16.69
C ILE A 182 1.90 -1.24 15.93
N ARG A 183 1.08 -1.95 15.17
CA ARG A 183 1.51 -3.10 14.36
C ARG A 183 2.11 -2.64 13.05
N VAL A 184 3.13 -3.35 12.55
CA VAL A 184 3.74 -3.06 11.25
C VAL A 184 3.86 -4.37 10.45
N ILE A 185 3.23 -4.39 9.28
CA ILE A 185 3.12 -5.56 8.40
C ILE A 185 3.89 -5.30 7.11
N ALA A 186 4.82 -6.17 6.76
CA ALA A 186 5.44 -6.23 5.45
C ALA A 186 4.56 -7.07 4.51
N LEU A 187 3.83 -6.46 3.59
CA LEU A 187 3.10 -7.15 2.56
C LEU A 187 4.03 -7.41 1.37
N MET A 188 4.21 -8.67 1.01
CA MET A 188 5.17 -9.11 -0.02
C MET A 188 4.47 -9.94 -1.10
N PRO A 189 3.71 -9.30 -2.00
CA PRO A 189 3.07 -10.04 -3.08
C PRO A 189 4.07 -10.47 -4.14
N GLY A 190 3.86 -11.67 -4.67
CA GLY A 190 4.42 -12.11 -5.94
C GLY A 190 3.68 -11.49 -7.12
N ALA A 191 3.81 -12.11 -8.29
CA ALA A 191 3.19 -11.60 -9.51
C ALA A 191 1.69 -11.43 -9.36
N THR A 192 1.24 -10.17 -9.42
CA THR A 192 -0.16 -9.75 -9.26
C THR A 192 -0.59 -8.97 -10.49
N ASP A 193 -1.70 -9.35 -11.10
CA ASP A 193 -2.23 -8.74 -12.33
C ASP A 193 -2.65 -7.29 -12.11
N THR A 194 -1.75 -6.36 -12.46
CA THR A 194 -1.92 -4.92 -12.33
C THR A 194 -1.24 -4.19 -13.50
N GLU A 195 -1.50 -2.89 -13.60
CA GLU A 195 -0.93 -2.04 -14.65
C GLU A 195 0.62 -1.89 -14.58
N ILE A 196 1.24 -2.20 -13.44
CA ILE A 196 2.71 -2.11 -13.28
C ILE A 196 3.45 -2.98 -14.30
N TRP A 197 2.83 -4.08 -14.74
CA TRP A 197 3.41 -5.00 -15.71
C TRP A 197 3.56 -4.41 -17.10
N LYS A 198 2.78 -3.38 -17.44
CA LYS A 198 2.97 -2.63 -18.69
C LYS A 198 4.35 -2.00 -18.76
N THR A 199 4.94 -1.69 -17.60
CA THR A 199 6.28 -1.10 -17.48
C THR A 199 7.34 -2.16 -17.19
N LEU A 200 7.11 -3.07 -16.24
CA LEU A 200 8.09 -4.08 -15.83
C LEU A 200 8.37 -5.11 -16.93
N TRP A 201 7.32 -5.67 -17.48
CA TRP A 201 7.37 -6.71 -18.49
C TRP A 201 6.06 -6.76 -19.28
N PRO A 202 5.94 -5.96 -20.39
CA PRO A 202 4.68 -5.82 -21.14
C PRO A 202 4.08 -7.14 -21.66
N ARG A 203 4.93 -8.13 -21.94
CA ARG A 203 4.56 -9.47 -22.45
C ARG A 203 4.44 -10.53 -21.35
N ALA A 204 4.41 -10.12 -20.07
CA ALA A 204 4.29 -11.06 -18.96
C ALA A 204 3.02 -11.90 -19.07
N PRO A 205 3.07 -13.19 -18.71
CA PRO A 205 1.92 -14.10 -18.80
C PRO A 205 0.90 -13.79 -17.69
N ARG A 206 0.05 -12.79 -17.93
CA ARG A 206 -0.91 -12.25 -16.95
C ARG A 206 -1.85 -13.33 -16.38
N TYR A 207 -2.17 -14.35 -17.17
CA TYR A 207 -3.01 -15.49 -16.76
C TYR A 207 -2.40 -16.37 -15.66
N LYS A 208 -1.09 -16.25 -15.41
CA LYS A 208 -0.39 -16.93 -14.30
C LYS A 208 -0.33 -16.10 -13.02
N MET A 209 -0.80 -14.87 -13.05
CA MET A 209 -0.71 -13.94 -11.93
C MET A 209 -1.93 -14.06 -11.01
N MET A 210 -1.73 -13.66 -9.76
CA MET A 210 -2.84 -13.49 -8.82
C MET A 210 -3.67 -12.26 -9.18
N SER A 211 -4.95 -12.26 -8.81
CA SER A 211 -5.75 -11.04 -8.83
C SER A 211 -5.31 -10.08 -7.70
N ALA A 212 -5.42 -8.78 -7.93
CA ALA A 212 -5.19 -7.77 -6.89
C ALA A 212 -6.17 -7.91 -5.71
N SER A 213 -7.39 -8.40 -5.96
CA SER A 213 -8.39 -8.68 -4.92
C SER A 213 -7.99 -9.83 -3.99
N THR A 214 -7.23 -10.83 -4.47
CA THR A 214 -6.65 -11.87 -3.62
C THR A 214 -5.69 -11.27 -2.60
N VAL A 215 -4.77 -10.39 -3.06
CA VAL A 215 -3.83 -9.70 -2.18
C VAL A 215 -4.58 -8.81 -1.17
N ALA A 216 -5.58 -8.06 -1.63
CA ALA A 216 -6.38 -7.19 -0.78
C ALA A 216 -7.10 -7.95 0.34
N ARG A 217 -7.74 -9.07 0.01
CA ARG A 217 -8.42 -9.93 1.00
C ARG A 217 -7.46 -10.45 2.06
N THR A 218 -6.23 -10.81 1.68
CA THR A 218 -5.21 -11.28 2.61
C THR A 218 -4.81 -10.16 3.60
N VAL A 219 -4.70 -8.92 3.12
CA VAL A 219 -4.45 -7.75 3.98
C VAL A 219 -5.58 -7.56 4.98
N VAL A 220 -6.84 -7.55 4.53
CA VAL A 220 -7.99 -7.36 5.44
C VAL A 220 -8.04 -8.46 6.49
N ASN A 221 -7.81 -9.73 6.13
CA ASN A 221 -7.76 -10.83 7.10
C ASN A 221 -6.68 -10.63 8.16
N ALA A 222 -5.50 -10.10 7.79
CA ALA A 222 -4.44 -9.79 8.73
C ALA A 222 -4.80 -8.63 9.68
N LEU A 223 -5.54 -7.62 9.18
CA LEU A 223 -6.01 -6.49 9.99
C LEU A 223 -7.08 -6.91 11.01
N LEU A 224 -7.87 -7.93 10.70
CA LEU A 224 -8.93 -8.47 11.57
C LEU A 224 -8.40 -9.38 12.69
N LEU A 225 -7.11 -9.66 12.75
CA LEU A 225 -6.54 -10.44 13.85
C LEU A 225 -6.72 -9.71 15.18
N PRO A 226 -6.87 -10.47 16.30
CA PRO A 226 -6.97 -9.90 17.65
C PRO A 226 -5.80 -8.95 17.97
N ALA A 227 -6.05 -7.96 18.82
CA ALA A 227 -5.09 -6.90 19.13
C ALA A 227 -3.76 -7.41 19.76
N ASN A 228 -3.75 -8.61 20.34
CA ASN A 228 -2.58 -9.27 20.91
C ASN A 228 -1.77 -10.09 19.88
N SER A 229 -2.17 -10.05 18.61
CA SER A 229 -1.54 -10.84 17.54
C SER A 229 -1.21 -9.94 16.34
N THR A 230 -0.14 -10.26 15.63
CA THR A 230 0.24 -9.59 14.38
C THR A 230 0.83 -10.58 13.39
N VAL A 231 0.67 -10.30 12.12
CA VAL A 231 1.45 -10.90 11.02
C VAL A 231 2.56 -9.93 10.70
N GLU A 232 3.81 -10.32 10.83
CA GLU A 232 4.94 -9.42 10.55
C GLU A 232 5.30 -9.39 9.06
N LYS A 233 5.26 -10.56 8.41
CA LYS A 233 5.47 -10.72 6.97
C LYS A 233 4.30 -11.47 6.35
N LEU A 234 3.73 -10.90 5.30
CA LEU A 234 2.59 -11.44 4.57
C LEU A 234 3.01 -11.72 3.13
N ILE A 235 3.53 -12.91 2.89
CA ILE A 235 3.97 -13.35 1.56
C ILE A 235 2.79 -14.02 0.86
N VAL A 236 2.40 -13.50 -0.30
CA VAL A 236 1.30 -14.04 -1.11
C VAL A 236 1.82 -14.32 -2.52
N MET A 237 1.79 -15.57 -2.93
CA MET A 237 2.39 -16.01 -4.20
C MET A 237 1.36 -16.66 -5.12
N PRO A 238 1.53 -16.56 -6.45
CA PRO A 238 0.82 -17.45 -7.35
C PRO A 238 1.13 -18.92 -7.01
N THR A 239 0.16 -19.81 -7.13
CA THR A 239 0.34 -21.24 -6.85
C THR A 239 1.46 -21.85 -7.69
N GLY A 240 1.68 -21.35 -8.90
CA GLY A 240 2.78 -21.76 -9.78
C GLY A 240 4.16 -21.17 -9.44
N GLY A 241 4.29 -20.41 -8.36
CA GLY A 241 5.55 -19.78 -7.94
C GLY A 241 5.78 -18.38 -8.53
N ALA A 242 7.03 -17.93 -8.50
CA ALA A 242 7.43 -16.65 -9.10
C ALA A 242 7.45 -16.77 -10.64
N LEU A 243 7.11 -15.66 -11.33
CA LEU A 243 7.23 -15.53 -12.79
C LEU A 243 8.65 -15.12 -13.16
#